data_ae061be9ed45b3e94ed3f2cce2a414c5
#
_entry.id   ae061be9ed45b3e94ed3f2cce2a414c5
#
_cell.length_a   1.000
_cell.length_b   1.000
_cell.length_c   1.000
_cell.angle_alpha   90.00
_cell.angle_beta   90.00
_cell.angle_gamma   90.00
#
_symmetry.space_group_name_H-M   'P 1'
#
loop_
_entity.id
_entity.type
_entity.pdbx_description
1 polymer ?
#
loop_
_entity_poly.entity_id
_entity_poly.type
_entity_poly.pdbx_seq_one_letter_code
_entity_poly.pdbx_strand_id
1 'polypeptide(L)'
;EGPVEKDLVIIGAGPAGMTAAIYGERAGLKTVLLEKEAVGGQVAITPEVENYPGFTRIPGKTLVDMMAQQTSQYSEMHLSEEVREIEKVEDRFHVKTNWATYIAKGIIIASGVHNRRLDVPGEQKFYGRGVSYCAECDGYFFKDGKKVIVVGGGNTAATYALYLHTLGANVTLVHRRDLLRCEQRLKESMEKLGITVLWNSVVKEILGDKVVNAVEIEDLKEKVVKEIAVDGVFVAIGYIANNDVATMLGLEMDREGYIKVDRQQRTSVPMVYAAGDITGGVKQIVVAVSEGSQAALSAFEDISSPYWKEEKKLVQSR
;
A
#
# COMPACT_ATOMS: atom_id res chain seq x y z
N GLU A 1 -27.30 17.40 12.11
CA GLU A 1 -26.80 18.41 11.15
C GLU A 1 -27.06 17.91 9.74
N GLY A 2 -27.32 18.83 8.79
CA GLY A 2 -27.58 18.49 7.38
C GLY A 2 -26.32 18.03 6.64
N PRO A 3 -26.44 17.55 5.38
CA PRO A 3 -25.30 17.13 4.59
C PRO A 3 -24.28 18.27 4.38
N VAL A 4 -22.99 17.89 4.36
CA VAL A 4 -21.87 18.84 4.18
C VAL A 4 -21.46 18.85 2.71
N GLU A 5 -21.49 20.01 2.07
CA GLU A 5 -21.08 20.15 0.66
C GLU A 5 -19.57 20.32 0.53
N LYS A 6 -18.98 19.54 -0.37
CA LYS A 6 -17.56 19.57 -0.75
C LYS A 6 -17.41 19.49 -2.27
N ASP A 7 -16.30 19.97 -2.81
CA ASP A 7 -15.94 19.70 -4.19
C ASP A 7 -15.39 18.29 -4.32
N LEU A 8 -14.58 17.84 -3.33
CA LEU A 8 -13.85 16.59 -3.39
C LEU A 8 -13.82 15.90 -2.02
N VAL A 9 -14.23 14.66 -1.96
CA VAL A 9 -14.02 13.75 -0.82
C VAL A 9 -12.83 12.84 -1.13
N ILE A 10 -11.85 12.84 -0.23
CA ILE A 10 -10.63 12.01 -0.33
C ILE A 10 -10.70 10.94 0.76
N ILE A 11 -10.51 9.68 0.39
CA ILE A 11 -10.70 8.53 1.27
C ILE A 11 -9.37 7.81 1.48
N GLY A 12 -8.85 7.91 2.70
CA GLY A 12 -7.57 7.36 3.14
C GLY A 12 -6.51 8.43 3.37
N ALA A 13 -6.00 8.53 4.60
CA ALA A 13 -4.97 9.50 5.01
C ALA A 13 -3.55 8.90 5.02
N GLY A 14 -3.22 8.10 4.02
CA GLY A 14 -1.85 7.76 3.64
C GLY A 14 -1.18 8.89 2.84
N PRO A 15 0.07 8.72 2.41
CA PRO A 15 0.80 9.73 1.64
C PRO A 15 0.06 10.21 0.39
N ALA A 16 -0.63 9.31 -0.33
CA ALA A 16 -1.40 9.67 -1.53
C ALA A 16 -2.58 10.59 -1.19
N GLY A 17 -3.40 10.23 -0.19
CA GLY A 17 -4.57 11.02 0.19
C GLY A 17 -4.20 12.37 0.79
N MET A 18 -3.19 12.43 1.65
CA MET A 18 -2.68 13.68 2.21
C MET A 18 -2.15 14.62 1.12
N THR A 19 -1.42 14.08 0.15
CA THR A 19 -0.94 14.89 -0.98
C THR A 19 -2.09 15.36 -1.86
N ALA A 20 -3.07 14.50 -2.13
CA ALA A 20 -4.25 14.88 -2.90
C ALA A 20 -5.03 16.02 -2.22
N ALA A 21 -5.17 15.98 -0.90
CA ALA A 21 -5.82 17.05 -0.14
C ALA A 21 -5.09 18.40 -0.26
N ILE A 22 -3.75 18.39 -0.10
CA ILE A 22 -2.94 19.61 -0.26
C ILE A 22 -3.10 20.19 -1.68
N TYR A 23 -2.96 19.35 -2.71
CA TYR A 23 -3.04 19.82 -4.10
C TYR A 23 -4.44 20.27 -4.49
N GLY A 24 -5.49 19.58 -4.01
CA GLY A 24 -6.88 19.95 -4.25
C GLY A 24 -7.22 21.34 -3.66
N GLU A 25 -6.88 21.57 -2.40
CA GLU A 25 -7.11 22.87 -1.76
C GLU A 25 -6.28 23.99 -2.41
N ARG A 26 -5.03 23.72 -2.75
CA ARG A 26 -4.18 24.70 -3.45
C ARG A 26 -4.69 25.03 -4.86
N ALA A 27 -5.42 24.12 -5.49
CA ALA A 27 -6.13 24.38 -6.75
C ALA A 27 -7.48 25.11 -6.56
N GLY A 28 -7.92 25.33 -5.32
CA GLY A 28 -9.16 26.03 -4.99
C GLY A 28 -10.38 25.11 -4.82
N LEU A 29 -10.21 23.80 -4.73
CA LEU A 29 -11.28 22.87 -4.40
C LEU A 29 -11.51 22.82 -2.89
N LYS A 30 -12.77 22.77 -2.47
CA LYS A 30 -13.14 22.48 -1.08
C LYS A 30 -13.04 20.98 -0.84
N THR A 31 -12.03 20.55 -0.11
CA THR A 31 -11.78 19.13 0.14
C THR A 31 -12.14 18.70 1.56
N VAL A 32 -12.34 17.41 1.75
CA VAL A 32 -12.32 16.74 3.05
C VAL A 32 -11.56 15.42 2.90
N LEU A 33 -10.68 15.14 3.84
CA LEU A 33 -9.91 13.90 3.91
C LEU A 33 -10.45 13.03 5.05
N LEU A 34 -10.93 11.84 4.71
CA LEU A 34 -11.53 10.88 5.62
C LEU A 34 -10.59 9.70 5.86
N GLU A 35 -10.38 9.35 7.12
CA GLU A 35 -9.56 8.20 7.53
C GLU A 35 -10.29 7.38 8.60
N LYS A 36 -10.44 6.09 8.34
CA LYS A 36 -11.16 5.19 9.25
C LYS A 36 -10.38 4.82 10.52
N GLU A 37 -9.06 4.91 10.46
CA GLU A 37 -8.16 4.54 11.55
C GLU A 37 -7.25 5.71 11.92
N ALA A 38 -5.95 5.51 11.90
CA ALA A 38 -4.94 6.51 12.17
C ALA A 38 -4.29 7.00 10.88
N VAL A 39 -3.82 8.24 10.90
CA VAL A 39 -3.11 8.85 9.78
C VAL A 39 -1.83 8.10 9.42
N GLY A 40 -1.52 8.01 8.12
CA GLY A 40 -0.23 7.59 7.60
C GLY A 40 -0.19 6.22 6.94
N GLY A 41 -1.23 5.38 7.12
CA GLY A 41 -1.30 4.05 6.49
C GLY A 41 -0.08 3.17 6.79
N GLN A 42 0.43 2.46 5.78
CA GLN A 42 1.59 1.56 5.94
C GLN A 42 2.88 2.28 6.37
N VAL A 43 3.02 3.56 6.06
CA VAL A 43 4.21 4.34 6.45
C VAL A 43 4.24 4.58 7.95
N ALA A 44 3.09 4.80 8.59
CA ALA A 44 3.02 5.03 10.04
C ALA A 44 3.59 3.86 10.87
N ILE A 45 3.52 2.65 10.34
CA ILE A 45 4.02 1.44 10.98
C ILE A 45 5.41 1.01 10.46
N THR A 46 5.98 1.73 9.51
CA THR A 46 7.34 1.49 9.01
C THR A 46 8.34 2.05 10.03
N PRO A 47 9.25 1.23 10.58
CA PRO A 47 10.19 1.69 11.60
C PRO A 47 11.05 2.85 11.12
N GLU A 48 11.54 2.76 9.89
CA GLU A 48 12.50 3.71 9.33
C GLU A 48 12.40 3.81 7.81
N VAL A 49 12.54 5.03 7.28
CA VAL A 49 12.49 5.37 5.86
C VAL A 49 13.79 6.07 5.48
N GLU A 50 14.53 5.51 4.50
CA GLU A 50 15.79 6.05 4.00
C GLU A 50 15.74 6.39 2.50
N ASN A 51 14.61 6.15 1.85
CA ASN A 51 14.46 6.28 0.40
C ASN A 51 13.40 7.34 -0.01
N TYR A 52 13.01 8.21 0.91
CA TYR A 52 12.16 9.36 0.61
C TYR A 52 13.03 10.61 0.45
N PRO A 53 13.08 11.25 -0.74
CA PRO A 53 13.93 12.41 -0.99
C PRO A 53 13.64 13.56 -0.01
N GLY A 54 14.70 14.13 0.54
CA GLY A 54 14.63 15.19 1.56
C GLY A 54 15.05 14.72 2.95
N PHE A 55 15.12 13.41 3.18
CA PHE A 55 15.58 12.84 4.44
C PHE A 55 16.61 11.74 4.19
N THR A 56 17.76 11.82 4.84
CA THR A 56 18.73 10.71 4.82
C THR A 56 18.16 9.49 5.55
N ARG A 57 17.42 9.75 6.66
CA ARG A 57 16.82 8.75 7.51
C ARG A 57 15.75 9.41 8.39
N ILE A 58 14.56 8.82 8.46
CA ILE A 58 13.46 9.33 9.27
C ILE A 58 12.53 8.16 9.70
N PRO A 59 12.07 8.10 10.97
CA PRO A 59 11.02 7.16 11.34
C PRO A 59 9.75 7.39 10.50
N GLY A 60 9.13 6.33 10.00
CA GLY A 60 7.94 6.44 9.16
C GLY A 60 6.80 7.21 9.85
N LYS A 61 6.59 6.96 11.15
CA LYS A 61 5.61 7.70 11.96
C LYS A 61 5.88 9.20 11.97
N THR A 62 7.15 9.61 12.16
CA THR A 62 7.53 11.03 12.14
C THR A 62 7.28 11.66 10.78
N LEU A 63 7.61 10.96 9.69
CA LEU A 63 7.37 11.45 8.33
C LEU A 63 5.89 11.71 8.08
N VAL A 64 5.02 10.76 8.42
CA VAL A 64 3.58 10.94 8.19
C VAL A 64 2.94 11.95 9.13
N ASP A 65 3.45 12.12 10.34
CA ASP A 65 3.00 13.20 11.25
C ASP A 65 3.33 14.58 10.68
N MET A 66 4.50 14.76 10.07
CA MET A 66 4.87 15.99 9.36
C MET A 66 3.96 16.22 8.15
N MET A 67 3.67 15.18 7.38
CA MET A 67 2.72 15.26 6.25
C MET A 67 1.31 15.63 6.73
N ALA A 68 0.84 15.03 7.82
CA ALA A 68 -0.47 15.33 8.41
C ALA A 68 -0.55 16.78 8.93
N GLN A 69 0.49 17.25 9.60
CA GLN A 69 0.60 18.63 10.05
C GLN A 69 0.52 19.61 8.88
N GLN A 70 1.20 19.31 7.78
CA GLN A 70 1.10 20.12 6.56
C GLN A 70 -0.29 20.07 5.98
N THR A 71 -0.90 18.89 5.86
CA THR A 71 -2.24 18.70 5.29
C THR A 71 -3.30 19.48 6.07
N SER A 72 -3.23 19.45 7.39
CA SER A 72 -4.19 20.16 8.26
C SER A 72 -4.16 21.69 8.14
N GLN A 73 -3.13 22.26 7.51
CA GLN A 73 -3.08 23.70 7.19
C GLN A 73 -3.93 24.04 5.95
N TYR A 74 -4.30 23.06 5.16
CA TYR A 74 -5.05 23.23 3.90
C TYR A 74 -6.45 22.64 3.96
N SER A 75 -6.58 21.41 4.41
CA SER A 75 -7.81 20.62 4.31
C SER A 75 -8.30 20.15 5.67
N GLU A 76 -9.61 20.02 5.80
CA GLU A 76 -10.22 19.29 6.92
C GLU A 76 -9.84 17.81 6.83
N MET A 77 -9.34 17.27 7.93
CA MET A 77 -8.97 15.86 8.04
C MET A 77 -9.70 15.24 9.22
N HIS A 78 -10.52 14.24 8.95
CA HIS A 78 -11.32 13.53 9.93
C HIS A 78 -10.78 12.12 10.14
N LEU A 79 -10.34 11.83 11.35
CA LEU A 79 -9.86 10.51 11.78
C LEU A 79 -11.00 9.72 12.44
N SER A 80 -10.90 8.40 12.42
CA SER A 80 -11.95 7.49 12.90
C SER A 80 -13.29 7.70 12.19
N GLU A 81 -13.23 8.22 10.97
CA GLU A 81 -14.39 8.43 10.12
C GLU A 81 -14.37 7.49 8.91
N GLU A 82 -15.23 6.49 8.97
CA GLU A 82 -15.30 5.42 7.98
C GLU A 82 -16.45 5.64 7.00
N VAL A 83 -16.15 5.57 5.71
CA VAL A 83 -17.15 5.58 4.65
C VAL A 83 -17.91 4.26 4.68
N ARG A 84 -19.24 4.34 4.82
CA ARG A 84 -20.16 3.19 4.91
C ARG A 84 -20.91 2.94 3.63
N GLU A 85 -21.27 4.00 2.93
CA GLU A 85 -22.08 3.94 1.73
C GLU A 85 -21.73 5.11 0.81
N ILE A 86 -21.74 4.86 -0.50
CA ILE A 86 -21.63 5.89 -1.51
C ILE A 86 -22.74 5.68 -2.53
N GLU A 87 -23.51 6.72 -2.74
CA GLU A 87 -24.59 6.75 -3.72
C GLU A 87 -24.35 7.88 -4.71
N LYS A 88 -24.48 7.59 -6.00
CA LYS A 88 -24.44 8.64 -7.03
C LYS A 88 -25.85 9.11 -7.33
N VAL A 89 -26.11 10.38 -6.99
CA VAL A 89 -27.39 11.04 -7.23
C VAL A 89 -27.14 12.17 -8.24
N GLU A 90 -27.70 12.02 -9.45
CA GLU A 90 -27.45 12.91 -10.59
C GLU A 90 -25.96 13.06 -10.90
N ASP A 91 -25.39 14.26 -10.71
CA ASP A 91 -23.99 14.58 -10.95
C ASP A 91 -23.16 14.72 -9.64
N ARG A 92 -23.71 14.25 -8.52
CA ARG A 92 -23.10 14.31 -7.19
C ARG A 92 -22.95 12.96 -6.56
N PHE A 93 -21.99 12.84 -5.64
CA PHE A 93 -21.81 11.67 -4.80
C PHE A 93 -22.26 11.99 -3.38
N HIS A 94 -23.18 11.18 -2.86
CA HIS A 94 -23.58 11.19 -1.47
C HIS A 94 -22.73 10.17 -0.73
N VAL A 95 -21.76 10.64 0.05
CA VAL A 95 -20.82 9.82 0.81
C VAL A 95 -21.29 9.79 2.27
N LYS A 96 -21.83 8.67 2.71
CA LYS A 96 -22.29 8.46 4.08
C LYS A 96 -21.19 7.81 4.91
N THR A 97 -20.90 8.39 6.05
CA THR A 97 -19.94 7.89 7.01
C THR A 97 -20.64 7.47 8.31
N ASN A 98 -19.86 7.01 9.29
CA ASN A 98 -20.37 6.79 10.65
C ASN A 98 -20.73 8.08 11.40
N TRP A 99 -20.35 9.27 10.89
CA TRP A 99 -20.57 10.56 11.57
C TRP A 99 -21.38 11.56 10.75
N ALA A 100 -21.22 11.58 9.44
CA ALA A 100 -21.79 12.62 8.58
C ALA A 100 -22.20 12.09 7.20
N THR A 101 -22.86 12.93 6.43
CA THR A 101 -23.09 12.72 4.99
C THR A 101 -22.47 13.89 4.24
N TYR A 102 -21.61 13.59 3.28
CA TYR A 102 -20.99 14.56 2.39
C TYR A 102 -21.64 14.49 1.01
N ILE A 103 -21.86 15.65 0.40
CA ILE A 103 -22.29 15.76 -1.01
C ILE A 103 -21.12 16.32 -1.79
N ALA A 104 -20.54 15.51 -2.68
CA ALA A 104 -19.31 15.85 -3.40
C ALA A 104 -19.49 15.82 -4.93
N LYS A 105 -18.68 16.62 -5.62
CA LYS A 105 -18.55 16.57 -7.10
C LYS A 105 -17.68 15.41 -7.57
N GLY A 106 -16.68 15.05 -6.78
CA GLY A 106 -15.75 13.98 -7.08
C GLY A 106 -15.23 13.26 -5.83
N ILE A 107 -14.61 12.11 -6.06
CA ILE A 107 -14.03 11.26 -5.03
C ILE A 107 -12.61 10.85 -5.43
N ILE A 108 -11.64 10.92 -4.51
CA ILE A 108 -10.34 10.28 -4.66
C ILE A 108 -10.23 9.12 -3.67
N ILE A 109 -9.95 7.92 -4.17
CA ILE A 109 -9.73 6.73 -3.37
C ILE A 109 -8.23 6.54 -3.18
N ALA A 110 -7.77 6.69 -1.94
CA ALA A 110 -6.38 6.53 -1.51
C ALA A 110 -6.26 5.54 -0.35
N SER A 111 -7.11 4.51 -0.37
CA SER A 111 -7.28 3.53 0.71
C SER A 111 -6.12 2.55 0.90
N GLY A 112 -5.18 2.52 -0.05
CA GLY A 112 -3.96 1.75 0.02
C GLY A 112 -4.17 0.23 0.05
N VAL A 113 -3.21 -0.45 0.67
CA VAL A 113 -3.17 -1.91 0.83
C VAL A 113 -2.79 -2.26 2.26
N HIS A 114 -2.97 -3.53 2.64
CA HIS A 114 -2.34 -4.10 3.80
C HIS A 114 -1.57 -5.37 3.44
N ASN A 115 -0.50 -5.65 4.20
CA ASN A 115 0.30 -6.85 3.99
C ASN A 115 -0.49 -8.11 4.39
N ARG A 116 -0.37 -9.16 3.59
CA ARG A 116 -0.75 -10.50 4.05
C ARG A 116 0.19 -10.92 5.17
N ARG A 117 -0.38 -11.41 6.26
CA ARG A 117 0.36 -11.92 7.41
C ARG A 117 0.58 -13.41 7.30
N LEU A 118 1.60 -13.91 7.98
CA LEU A 118 1.80 -15.34 8.20
C LEU A 118 0.81 -15.88 9.23
N ASP A 119 0.35 -14.99 10.14
CA ASP A 119 -0.50 -15.29 11.28
C ASP A 119 0.09 -16.37 12.20
N VAL A 120 1.39 -16.27 12.45
CA VAL A 120 2.15 -17.17 13.32
C VAL A 120 2.59 -16.47 14.62
N PRO A 121 2.77 -17.22 15.72
CA PRO A 121 3.37 -16.66 16.94
C PRO A 121 4.70 -15.96 16.65
N GLY A 122 4.94 -14.84 17.31
CA GLY A 122 6.15 -14.03 17.16
C GLY A 122 6.10 -13.00 16.02
N GLU A 123 5.29 -13.15 14.99
CA GLU A 123 5.24 -12.23 13.85
C GLU A 123 4.99 -10.78 14.29
N GLN A 124 3.94 -10.54 15.05
CA GLN A 124 3.60 -9.20 15.56
C GLN A 124 4.58 -8.72 16.65
N LYS A 125 4.98 -9.63 17.54
CA LYS A 125 5.93 -9.32 18.63
C LYS A 125 7.24 -8.75 18.10
N PHE A 126 7.73 -9.30 16.99
CA PHE A 126 9.02 -8.94 16.41
C PHE A 126 8.92 -8.03 15.18
N TYR A 127 7.76 -7.51 14.86
CA TYR A 127 7.63 -6.52 13.79
C TYR A 127 8.50 -5.28 14.09
N GLY A 128 9.36 -4.88 13.14
CA GLY A 128 10.39 -3.85 13.33
C GLY A 128 11.53 -4.23 14.28
N ARG A 129 11.57 -5.51 14.72
CA ARG A 129 12.63 -6.07 15.58
C ARG A 129 13.16 -7.39 15.03
N GLY A 130 13.29 -7.45 13.72
CA GLY A 130 13.73 -8.61 12.96
C GLY A 130 12.68 -9.17 12.00
N VAL A 131 11.39 -8.85 12.16
CA VAL A 131 10.35 -9.12 11.17
C VAL A 131 10.06 -7.88 10.36
N SER A 132 10.08 -8.00 9.03
CA SER A 132 9.79 -6.93 8.07
C SER A 132 8.92 -7.43 6.91
N TYR A 133 8.16 -6.51 6.31
CA TYR A 133 7.42 -6.74 5.07
C TYR A 133 8.00 -5.97 3.87
N CYS A 134 9.12 -5.26 4.04
CA CYS A 134 9.75 -4.45 3.01
C CYS A 134 11.27 -4.63 3.03
N ALA A 135 11.81 -5.38 2.07
CA ALA A 135 13.26 -5.58 2.00
C ALA A 135 14.00 -4.30 1.59
N GLU A 136 13.42 -3.47 0.73
CA GLU A 136 14.01 -2.20 0.30
C GLU A 136 14.06 -1.17 1.44
N CYS A 137 13.13 -1.26 2.42
CA CYS A 137 13.10 -0.39 3.58
C CYS A 137 14.11 -0.81 4.65
N ASP A 138 14.13 -2.10 5.00
CA ASP A 138 14.81 -2.61 6.19
C ASP A 138 16.04 -3.49 5.88
N GLY A 139 16.22 -3.87 4.61
CA GLY A 139 17.26 -4.84 4.21
C GLY A 139 18.68 -4.41 4.58
N TYR A 140 18.95 -3.12 4.57
CA TYR A 140 20.26 -2.57 4.91
C TYR A 140 20.73 -2.95 6.33
N PHE A 141 19.80 -3.15 7.28
CA PHE A 141 20.14 -3.57 8.65
C PHE A 141 20.62 -5.02 8.74
N PHE A 142 20.46 -5.79 7.66
CA PHE A 142 20.80 -7.21 7.61
C PHE A 142 22.01 -7.53 6.70
N LYS A 143 22.77 -6.51 6.30
CA LYS A 143 24.05 -6.67 5.60
C LYS A 143 25.10 -7.43 6.44
N ASP A 144 26.28 -7.62 5.89
CA ASP A 144 27.46 -8.15 6.59
C ASP A 144 27.28 -9.60 7.08
N GLY A 145 26.68 -10.44 6.25
CA GLY A 145 26.57 -11.88 6.49
C GLY A 145 25.46 -12.30 7.45
N LYS A 146 24.58 -11.37 7.86
CA LYS A 146 23.42 -11.73 8.70
C LYS A 146 22.53 -12.74 7.99
N LYS A 147 22.01 -13.68 8.77
CA LYS A 147 21.15 -14.76 8.26
C LYS A 147 19.70 -14.26 8.22
N VAL A 148 19.11 -14.25 7.05
CA VAL A 148 17.71 -13.85 6.89
C VAL A 148 16.94 -14.90 6.11
N ILE A 149 15.65 -15.04 6.45
CA ILE A 149 14.73 -15.78 5.61
C ILE A 149 13.77 -14.81 4.91
N VAL A 150 13.43 -15.18 3.67
CA VAL A 150 12.35 -14.54 2.92
C VAL A 150 11.23 -15.55 2.76
N VAL A 151 10.04 -15.23 3.22
CA VAL A 151 8.89 -16.13 3.14
C VAL A 151 8.00 -15.72 1.98
N GLY A 152 7.88 -16.60 0.98
CA GLY A 152 7.07 -16.32 -0.20
C GLY A 152 7.48 -17.18 -1.41
N GLY A 153 6.95 -16.87 -2.59
CA GLY A 153 7.26 -17.65 -3.80
C GLY A 153 6.83 -16.96 -5.10
N GLY A 154 6.46 -15.69 -5.02
CA GLY A 154 6.17 -14.83 -6.18
C GLY A 154 7.34 -13.89 -6.50
N ASN A 155 7.12 -12.98 -7.45
CA ASN A 155 8.13 -11.99 -7.87
C ASN A 155 8.68 -11.18 -6.71
N THR A 156 7.84 -10.70 -5.81
CA THR A 156 8.26 -9.92 -4.63
C THR A 156 9.25 -10.69 -3.77
N ALA A 157 8.97 -11.97 -3.45
CA ALA A 157 9.85 -12.78 -2.63
C ALA A 157 11.19 -13.03 -3.31
N ALA A 158 11.19 -13.32 -4.62
CA ALA A 158 12.40 -13.51 -5.40
C ALA A 158 13.23 -12.21 -5.47
N THR A 159 12.60 -11.09 -5.73
CA THR A 159 13.25 -9.76 -5.75
C THR A 159 13.85 -9.42 -4.38
N TYR A 160 13.13 -9.66 -3.30
CA TYR A 160 13.64 -9.45 -1.94
C TYR A 160 14.85 -10.32 -1.63
N ALA A 161 14.81 -11.62 -2.02
CA ALA A 161 15.91 -12.52 -1.81
C ALA A 161 17.18 -12.07 -2.56
N LEU A 162 17.04 -11.65 -3.82
CA LEU A 162 18.14 -11.11 -4.63
C LEU A 162 18.68 -9.81 -4.05
N TYR A 163 17.81 -8.89 -3.66
CA TYR A 163 18.19 -7.60 -3.09
C TYR A 163 18.96 -7.76 -1.77
N LEU A 164 18.43 -8.54 -0.83
CA LEU A 164 19.10 -8.84 0.45
C LEU A 164 20.44 -9.52 0.26
N HIS A 165 20.54 -10.45 -0.70
CA HIS A 165 21.81 -11.08 -1.06
C HIS A 165 22.82 -10.05 -1.59
N THR A 166 22.39 -9.11 -2.42
CA THR A 166 23.23 -8.01 -2.95
C THR A 166 23.77 -7.12 -1.83
N LEU A 167 23.00 -6.93 -0.74
CA LEU A 167 23.46 -6.22 0.44
C LEU A 167 24.45 -7.02 1.30
N GLY A 168 24.71 -8.27 0.98
CA GLY A 168 25.64 -9.15 1.69
C GLY A 168 24.98 -10.00 2.78
N ALA A 169 23.66 -10.10 2.83
CA ALA A 169 22.97 -11.02 3.73
C ALA A 169 23.08 -12.48 3.25
N ASN A 170 23.08 -13.42 4.19
CA ASN A 170 22.93 -14.83 3.91
C ASN A 170 21.44 -15.19 3.87
N VAL A 171 20.92 -15.35 2.65
CA VAL A 171 19.47 -15.44 2.39
C VAL A 171 19.03 -16.88 2.16
N THR A 172 17.94 -17.26 2.83
CA THR A 172 17.20 -18.50 2.56
C THR A 172 15.75 -18.14 2.21
N LEU A 173 15.25 -18.64 1.07
CA LEU A 173 13.85 -18.48 0.69
C LEU A 173 13.03 -19.66 1.25
N VAL A 174 11.93 -19.37 1.94
CA VAL A 174 11.02 -20.39 2.47
C VAL A 174 9.74 -20.38 1.63
N HIS A 175 9.43 -21.50 0.98
CA HIS A 175 8.26 -21.61 0.12
C HIS A 175 7.43 -22.86 0.41
N ARG A 176 6.11 -22.67 0.53
CA ARG A 176 5.15 -23.74 0.91
C ARG A 176 4.86 -24.79 -0.18
N ARG A 177 5.38 -24.60 -1.39
CA ARG A 177 5.20 -25.49 -2.56
C ARG A 177 6.54 -25.94 -3.09
N ASP A 178 6.51 -26.78 -4.11
CA ASP A 178 7.68 -27.30 -4.82
C ASP A 178 8.02 -26.50 -6.09
N LEU A 179 7.29 -25.43 -6.38
CA LEU A 179 7.49 -24.56 -7.53
C LEU A 179 7.24 -23.11 -7.19
N LEU A 180 8.21 -22.23 -7.49
CA LEU A 180 8.04 -20.78 -7.41
C LEU A 180 7.15 -20.28 -8.55
N ARG A 181 6.35 -19.26 -8.25
CA ARG A 181 5.50 -18.55 -9.23
C ARG A 181 6.12 -17.25 -9.72
N CYS A 182 7.38 -17.00 -9.40
CA CYS A 182 8.10 -15.84 -9.92
C CYS A 182 8.53 -16.06 -11.38
N GLU A 183 8.89 -14.96 -12.03
CA GLU A 183 9.45 -14.97 -13.37
C GLU A 183 10.68 -15.86 -13.47
N GLN A 184 10.83 -16.55 -14.60
CA GLN A 184 11.94 -17.48 -14.84
C GLN A 184 13.31 -16.80 -14.66
N ARG A 185 13.45 -15.54 -15.10
CA ARG A 185 14.68 -14.76 -14.96
C ARG A 185 15.09 -14.56 -13.49
N LEU A 186 14.13 -14.31 -12.61
CA LEU A 186 14.40 -14.15 -11.17
C LEU A 186 14.86 -15.46 -10.55
N LYS A 187 14.20 -16.56 -10.94
CA LYS A 187 14.58 -17.92 -10.51
C LYS A 187 16.01 -18.25 -10.89
N GLU A 188 16.38 -18.06 -12.18
CA GLU A 188 17.74 -18.29 -12.67
C GLU A 188 18.78 -17.42 -11.97
N SER A 189 18.43 -16.17 -11.64
CA SER A 189 19.31 -15.28 -10.88
C SER A 189 19.56 -15.78 -9.46
N MET A 190 18.53 -16.26 -8.77
CA MET A 190 18.68 -16.85 -7.44
C MET A 190 19.53 -18.14 -7.49
N GLU A 191 19.32 -19.00 -8.48
CA GLU A 191 20.09 -20.23 -8.69
C GLU A 191 21.58 -19.91 -8.95
N LYS A 192 21.89 -18.94 -9.80
CA LYS A 192 23.28 -18.50 -10.08
C LYS A 192 24.00 -17.97 -8.85
N LEU A 193 23.27 -17.31 -7.94
CA LEU A 193 23.81 -16.77 -6.69
C LEU A 193 23.83 -17.79 -5.56
N GLY A 194 23.33 -19.01 -5.79
CA GLY A 194 23.31 -20.07 -4.79
C GLY A 194 22.37 -19.80 -3.62
N ILE A 195 21.30 -19.00 -3.83
CA ILE A 195 20.30 -18.73 -2.79
C ILE A 195 19.53 -20.02 -2.49
N THR A 196 19.61 -20.45 -1.23
CA THR A 196 18.94 -21.67 -0.78
C THR A 196 17.42 -21.49 -0.76
N VAL A 197 16.68 -22.49 -1.26
CA VAL A 197 15.22 -22.53 -1.18
C VAL A 197 14.79 -23.73 -0.35
N LEU A 198 14.05 -23.48 0.73
CA LEU A 198 13.37 -24.51 1.50
C LEU A 198 11.97 -24.71 0.90
N TRP A 199 11.87 -25.80 0.14
CA TRP A 199 10.64 -26.20 -0.53
C TRP A 199 9.67 -26.88 0.43
N ASN A 200 8.37 -26.81 0.11
CA ASN A 200 7.30 -27.43 0.89
C ASN A 200 7.38 -27.09 2.38
N SER A 201 7.81 -25.89 2.68
CA SER A 201 8.15 -25.43 4.03
C SER A 201 7.35 -24.20 4.42
N VAL A 202 6.91 -24.16 5.68
CA VAL A 202 6.20 -23.01 6.25
C VAL A 202 6.83 -22.64 7.59
N VAL A 203 6.80 -21.34 7.89
CA VAL A 203 7.16 -20.83 9.21
C VAL A 203 6.01 -21.14 10.17
N LYS A 204 6.32 -21.74 11.31
CA LYS A 204 5.35 -22.07 12.38
C LYS A 204 5.40 -21.07 13.51
N GLU A 205 6.59 -20.61 13.87
CA GLU A 205 6.81 -19.65 14.93
C GLU A 205 8.08 -18.85 14.66
N ILE A 206 8.08 -17.58 15.07
CA ILE A 206 9.25 -16.70 15.05
C ILE A 206 9.70 -16.50 16.49
N LEU A 207 10.96 -16.82 16.76
CA LEU A 207 11.52 -16.88 18.09
C LEU A 207 12.51 -15.76 18.35
N GLY A 208 12.63 -15.39 19.60
CA GLY A 208 13.57 -14.38 20.07
C GLY A 208 13.26 -13.85 21.45
N ASP A 209 14.12 -12.98 21.94
CA ASP A 209 13.91 -12.25 23.20
C ASP A 209 13.49 -10.80 22.90
N LYS A 210 14.44 -9.91 22.63
CA LYS A 210 14.20 -8.50 22.24
C LYS A 210 14.07 -8.34 20.73
N VAL A 211 14.79 -9.15 19.98
CA VAL A 211 14.83 -9.23 18.53
C VAL A 211 14.69 -10.68 18.08
N VAL A 212 14.43 -10.91 16.82
CA VAL A 212 14.45 -12.26 16.22
C VAL A 212 15.81 -12.89 16.37
N ASN A 213 15.86 -14.18 16.75
CA ASN A 213 17.07 -14.98 16.78
C ASN A 213 16.92 -16.38 16.16
N ALA A 214 15.70 -16.87 15.98
CA ALA A 214 15.41 -18.13 15.32
C ALA A 214 13.99 -18.17 14.74
N VAL A 215 13.73 -19.17 13.91
CA VAL A 215 12.39 -19.53 13.42
C VAL A 215 12.20 -21.03 13.49
N GLU A 216 10.99 -21.46 13.80
CA GLU A 216 10.56 -22.85 13.58
C GLU A 216 9.96 -22.99 12.17
N ILE A 217 10.49 -23.93 11.40
CA ILE A 217 10.04 -24.23 10.05
C ILE A 217 9.57 -25.69 10.00
N GLU A 218 8.34 -25.89 9.52
CA GLU A 218 7.79 -27.22 9.25
C GLU A 218 8.01 -27.59 7.79
N ASP A 219 8.60 -28.76 7.54
CA ASP A 219 8.54 -29.42 6.25
C ASP A 219 7.18 -30.11 6.11
N LEU A 220 6.39 -29.66 5.13
CA LEU A 220 5.01 -30.14 4.93
C LEU A 220 4.93 -31.57 4.39
N LYS A 221 6.00 -32.09 3.78
CA LYS A 221 6.06 -33.46 3.27
C LYS A 221 6.45 -34.44 4.37
N GLU A 222 7.53 -34.11 5.08
CA GLU A 222 8.08 -34.98 6.12
C GLU A 222 7.41 -34.80 7.50
N LYS A 223 6.64 -33.71 7.67
CA LYS A 223 5.99 -33.33 8.93
C LYS A 223 6.98 -33.16 10.09
N VAL A 224 8.17 -32.69 9.75
CA VAL A 224 9.23 -32.41 10.72
C VAL A 224 9.35 -30.88 10.91
N VAL A 225 9.38 -30.48 12.18
CA VAL A 225 9.68 -29.10 12.56
C VAL A 225 11.15 -28.96 12.93
N LYS A 226 11.82 -27.94 12.40
CA LYS A 226 13.22 -27.63 12.69
C LYS A 226 13.34 -26.18 13.10
N GLU A 227 14.13 -25.92 14.12
CA GLU A 227 14.53 -24.57 14.50
C GLU A 227 15.75 -24.15 13.65
N ILE A 228 15.71 -22.96 13.09
CA ILE A 228 16.79 -22.37 12.29
C ILE A 228 17.14 -21.00 12.88
N ALA A 229 18.42 -20.83 13.23
CA ALA A 229 18.91 -19.54 13.70
C ALA A 229 18.93 -18.51 12.56
N VAL A 230 18.26 -17.36 12.77
CA VAL A 230 18.18 -16.27 11.83
C VAL A 230 18.20 -14.91 12.57
N ASP A 231 18.69 -13.88 11.89
CA ASP A 231 18.67 -12.50 12.39
C ASP A 231 17.42 -11.75 11.94
N GLY A 232 16.75 -12.21 10.87
CA GLY A 232 15.57 -11.54 10.35
C GLY A 232 14.66 -12.41 9.48
N VAL A 233 13.41 -11.99 9.40
CA VAL A 233 12.33 -12.62 8.65
C VAL A 233 11.66 -11.58 7.77
N PHE A 234 11.74 -11.74 6.44
CA PHE A 234 11.07 -10.88 5.47
C PHE A 234 9.83 -11.60 4.92
N VAL A 235 8.67 -11.07 5.21
CA VAL A 235 7.38 -11.65 4.80
C VAL A 235 6.96 -11.08 3.46
N ALA A 236 6.98 -11.90 2.41
CA ALA A 236 6.71 -11.51 1.03
C ALA A 236 5.63 -12.40 0.39
N ILE A 237 4.50 -12.57 1.10
CA ILE A 237 3.37 -13.41 0.66
C ILE A 237 2.23 -12.61 0.00
N GLY A 238 2.51 -11.34 -0.32
CA GLY A 238 1.64 -10.44 -1.07
C GLY A 238 0.90 -9.43 -0.20
N TYR A 239 0.10 -8.62 -0.88
CA TYR A 239 -0.74 -7.57 -0.31
C TYR A 239 -2.21 -7.89 -0.53
N ILE A 240 -3.07 -7.18 0.20
CA ILE A 240 -4.51 -7.16 -0.01
C ILE A 240 -4.88 -5.70 -0.26
N ALA A 241 -5.52 -5.42 -1.39
CA ALA A 241 -6.02 -4.10 -1.72
C ALA A 241 -7.23 -3.74 -0.84
N ASN A 242 -7.24 -2.53 -0.27
CA ASN A 242 -8.37 -2.04 0.52
C ASN A 242 -9.45 -1.48 -0.43
N ASN A 243 -10.15 -2.36 -1.12
CA ASN A 243 -11.03 -2.02 -2.25
C ASN A 243 -12.53 -1.96 -1.92
N ASP A 244 -12.89 -1.87 -0.65
CA ASP A 244 -14.30 -1.79 -0.22
C ASP A 244 -15.03 -0.64 -0.89
N VAL A 245 -14.44 0.55 -0.90
CA VAL A 245 -15.00 1.75 -1.54
C VAL A 245 -15.10 1.60 -3.06
N ALA A 246 -14.10 0.96 -3.68
CA ALA A 246 -14.12 0.68 -5.11
C ALA A 246 -15.28 -0.26 -5.47
N THR A 247 -15.55 -1.23 -4.63
CA THR A 247 -16.68 -2.16 -4.79
C THR A 247 -18.01 -1.44 -4.65
N MET A 248 -18.17 -0.54 -3.67
CA MET A 248 -19.39 0.28 -3.52
C MET A 248 -19.71 1.09 -4.78
N LEU A 249 -18.69 1.59 -5.47
CA LEU A 249 -18.81 2.38 -6.70
C LEU A 249 -18.84 1.55 -7.99
N GLY A 250 -18.65 0.22 -7.92
CA GLY A 250 -18.59 -0.65 -9.07
C GLY A 250 -17.43 -0.35 -10.01
N LEU A 251 -16.27 0.05 -9.47
CA LEU A 251 -15.10 0.38 -10.28
C LEU A 251 -14.49 -0.85 -10.93
N GLU A 252 -13.90 -0.67 -12.11
CA GLU A 252 -13.08 -1.70 -12.73
C GLU A 252 -11.81 -1.93 -11.89
N MET A 253 -11.57 -3.21 -11.58
CA MET A 253 -10.39 -3.67 -10.86
C MET A 253 -9.69 -4.77 -11.66
N ASP A 254 -8.42 -5.00 -11.37
CA ASP A 254 -7.69 -6.15 -11.89
C ASP A 254 -8.03 -7.43 -11.10
N ARG A 255 -7.38 -8.54 -11.47
CA ARG A 255 -7.62 -9.85 -10.84
C ARG A 255 -7.16 -9.92 -9.38
N GLU A 256 -6.31 -9.00 -8.95
CA GLU A 256 -5.78 -8.90 -7.58
C GLU A 256 -6.57 -7.91 -6.73
N GLY A 257 -7.54 -7.21 -7.31
CA GLY A 257 -8.43 -6.26 -6.66
C GLY A 257 -7.89 -4.83 -6.62
N TYR A 258 -6.86 -4.51 -7.40
CA TYR A 258 -6.38 -3.13 -7.57
C TYR A 258 -7.26 -2.35 -8.54
N ILE A 259 -7.51 -1.08 -8.23
CA ILE A 259 -8.31 -0.19 -9.08
C ILE A 259 -7.54 0.14 -10.35
N LYS A 260 -8.16 -0.10 -11.52
CA LYS A 260 -7.60 0.31 -12.81
C LYS A 260 -7.76 1.82 -12.99
N VAL A 261 -6.66 2.49 -13.30
CA VAL A 261 -6.61 3.93 -13.59
C VAL A 261 -5.85 4.21 -14.87
N ASP A 262 -6.14 5.34 -15.48
CA ASP A 262 -5.33 5.89 -16.57
C ASP A 262 -4.12 6.67 -16.03
N ARG A 263 -3.35 7.30 -16.92
CA ARG A 263 -2.18 8.12 -16.51
C ARG A 263 -2.55 9.37 -15.70
N GLN A 264 -3.79 9.80 -15.76
CA GLN A 264 -4.36 10.92 -15.03
C GLN A 264 -5.05 10.48 -13.73
N GLN A 265 -4.86 9.22 -13.32
CA GLN A 265 -5.48 8.62 -12.12
C GLN A 265 -7.02 8.57 -12.18
N ARG A 266 -7.63 8.65 -13.37
CA ARG A 266 -9.06 8.49 -13.57
C ARG A 266 -9.43 7.01 -13.55
N THR A 267 -10.53 6.67 -12.90
CA THR A 267 -11.10 5.31 -12.86
C THR A 267 -12.10 5.09 -13.98
N SER A 268 -12.75 3.93 -14.00
CA SER A 268 -13.85 3.61 -14.93
C SER A 268 -15.12 4.45 -14.70
N VAL A 269 -15.23 5.12 -13.56
CA VAL A 269 -16.40 5.99 -13.25
C VAL A 269 -15.97 7.45 -13.30
N PRO A 270 -16.62 8.29 -14.11
CA PRO A 270 -16.31 9.72 -14.19
C PRO A 270 -16.40 10.40 -12.82
N MET A 271 -15.49 11.31 -12.54
CA MET A 271 -15.33 12.03 -11.26
C MET A 271 -14.87 11.18 -10.09
N VAL A 272 -14.44 9.94 -10.35
CA VAL A 272 -13.81 9.07 -9.37
C VAL A 272 -12.38 8.76 -9.79
N TYR A 273 -11.45 9.02 -8.89
CA TYR A 273 -10.01 8.88 -9.06
C TYR A 273 -9.47 7.91 -8.02
N ALA A 274 -8.32 7.31 -8.29
CA ALA A 274 -7.62 6.51 -7.31
C ALA A 274 -6.11 6.77 -7.36
N ALA A 275 -5.43 6.72 -6.22
CA ALA A 275 -4.02 7.02 -6.11
C ALA A 275 -3.34 6.22 -5.00
N GLY A 276 -2.06 5.93 -5.16
CA GLY A 276 -1.24 5.16 -4.25
C GLY A 276 -1.42 3.66 -4.43
N ASP A 277 -1.06 2.90 -3.41
CA ASP A 277 -0.95 1.44 -3.48
C ASP A 277 -2.24 0.73 -3.90
N ILE A 278 -3.39 1.36 -3.75
CA ILE A 278 -4.70 0.83 -4.20
C ILE A 278 -4.78 0.66 -5.72
N THR A 279 -3.96 1.37 -6.49
CA THR A 279 -3.89 1.27 -7.94
C THR A 279 -2.96 0.14 -8.44
N GLY A 280 -2.25 -0.54 -7.52
CA GLY A 280 -1.20 -1.49 -7.86
C GLY A 280 0.15 -0.81 -8.14
N GLY A 281 0.96 -1.39 -9.02
CA GLY A 281 2.25 -0.80 -9.39
C GLY A 281 3.29 -0.83 -8.28
N VAL A 282 4.18 0.16 -8.28
CA VAL A 282 5.30 0.28 -7.34
C VAL A 282 4.83 0.89 -6.02
N LYS A 283 4.88 0.09 -4.95
CA LYS A 283 4.41 0.49 -3.61
C LYS A 283 5.51 1.24 -2.87
N GLN A 284 5.65 2.52 -3.18
CA GLN A 284 6.62 3.43 -2.58
C GLN A 284 5.98 4.76 -2.21
N ILE A 285 6.48 5.41 -1.16
CA ILE A 285 5.93 6.68 -0.66
C ILE A 285 5.96 7.75 -1.75
N VAL A 286 7.07 7.87 -2.47
CA VAL A 286 7.26 8.86 -3.53
C VAL A 286 6.28 8.66 -4.70
N VAL A 287 5.94 7.41 -5.02
CA VAL A 287 4.93 7.09 -6.05
C VAL A 287 3.54 7.49 -5.58
N ALA A 288 3.19 7.11 -4.34
CA ALA A 288 1.90 7.48 -3.74
C ALA A 288 1.69 9.00 -3.69
N VAL A 289 2.72 9.76 -3.31
CA VAL A 289 2.72 11.24 -3.33
C VAL A 289 2.49 11.77 -4.75
N SER A 290 3.20 11.24 -5.74
CA SER A 290 3.05 11.65 -7.14
C SER A 290 1.63 11.38 -7.67
N GLU A 291 1.11 10.18 -7.43
CA GLU A 291 -0.22 9.79 -7.87
C GLU A 291 -1.32 10.61 -7.16
N GLY A 292 -1.17 10.89 -5.87
CA GLY A 292 -2.09 11.75 -5.12
C GLY A 292 -2.17 13.15 -5.70
N SER A 293 -1.05 13.76 -6.05
CA SER A 293 -1.00 15.07 -6.70
C SER A 293 -1.67 15.04 -8.07
N GLN A 294 -1.39 14.00 -8.88
CA GLN A 294 -2.00 13.84 -10.21
C GLN A 294 -3.52 13.67 -10.12
N ALA A 295 -4.01 12.84 -9.19
CA ALA A 295 -5.44 12.62 -9.00
C ALA A 295 -6.19 13.93 -8.66
N ALA A 296 -5.61 14.74 -7.75
CA ALA A 296 -6.21 16.02 -7.35
C ALA A 296 -6.24 17.04 -8.51
N LEU A 297 -5.16 17.12 -9.30
CA LEU A 297 -5.10 18.02 -10.45
C LEU A 297 -6.06 17.58 -11.55
N SER A 298 -6.18 16.27 -11.81
CA SER A 298 -7.17 15.74 -12.74
C SER A 298 -8.61 16.00 -12.28
N ALA A 299 -8.88 15.86 -10.97
CA ALA A 299 -10.18 16.22 -10.40
C ALA A 299 -10.49 17.69 -10.59
N PHE A 300 -9.52 18.59 -10.41
CA PHE A 300 -9.68 20.02 -10.63
C PHE A 300 -10.03 20.31 -12.10
N GLU A 301 -9.29 19.73 -13.05
CA GLU A 301 -9.58 19.90 -14.48
C GLU A 301 -10.99 19.44 -14.83
N ASP A 302 -11.38 18.25 -14.38
CA ASP A 302 -12.66 17.64 -14.72
C ASP A 302 -13.85 18.37 -14.04
N ILE A 303 -13.67 18.91 -12.85
CA ILE A 303 -14.67 19.76 -12.17
C ILE A 303 -14.87 21.07 -12.93
N SER A 304 -13.79 21.65 -13.47
CA SER A 304 -13.80 22.91 -14.21
C SER A 304 -14.29 22.73 -15.64
N SER A 305 -13.89 21.63 -16.31
CA SER A 305 -14.22 21.34 -17.72
C SER A 305 -14.44 19.84 -17.91
N PRO A 306 -15.61 19.29 -17.52
CA PRO A 306 -15.85 17.85 -17.53
C PRO A 306 -15.87 17.26 -18.94
N TYR A 307 -14.80 16.52 -19.30
CA TYR A 307 -14.56 15.95 -20.63
C TYR A 307 -15.69 15.02 -21.13
N TRP A 308 -16.30 14.25 -20.25
CA TRP A 308 -17.40 13.35 -20.62
C TRP A 308 -18.68 14.08 -21.05
N LYS A 309 -18.87 15.37 -20.71
CA LYS A 309 -19.98 16.18 -21.19
C LYS A 309 -19.74 16.63 -22.63
N GLU A 310 -18.50 16.82 -23.05
CA GLU A 310 -18.12 17.18 -24.40
C GLU A 310 -18.25 16.00 -25.38
N GLU A 311 -17.82 14.82 -25.00
CA GLU A 311 -17.95 13.61 -25.82
C GLU A 311 -19.41 13.28 -26.12
N LYS A 312 -20.34 13.43 -25.17
CA LYS A 312 -21.77 13.24 -25.39
C LYS A 312 -22.35 14.23 -26.38
N LYS A 313 -21.85 15.45 -26.46
CA LYS A 313 -22.28 16.44 -27.45
C LYS A 313 -21.83 16.07 -28.86
N LEU A 314 -20.62 15.54 -29.02
CA LEU A 314 -20.07 15.09 -30.30
C LEU A 314 -20.78 13.83 -30.85
N VAL A 315 -21.22 12.93 -29.98
CA VAL A 315 -21.98 11.73 -30.38
C VAL A 315 -23.43 12.07 -30.75
N GLN A 316 -24.04 13.08 -30.13
CA GLN A 316 -25.41 13.54 -30.45
C GLN A 316 -25.45 14.47 -31.66
N SER A 317 -24.30 14.98 -32.12
CA SER A 317 -24.19 15.86 -33.30
C SER A 317 -23.76 15.11 -34.57
N ARG A 318 -23.59 13.79 -34.50
CA ARG A 318 -23.37 12.88 -35.62
C ARG A 318 -24.61 12.00 -35.87
#